data_e0858922a679fd0621bfc20f6301601f
#
_entry.id   e0858922a679fd0621bfc20f6301601f
#
_cell.length_a   1.000
_cell.length_b   1.000
_cell.length_c   1.000
_cell.angle_alpha   90.00
_cell.angle_beta   90.00
_cell.angle_gamma   90.00
#
_symmetry.space_group_name_H-M   'P 1'
#
loop_
_entity.id
_entity.type
_entity.pdbx_description
1 polymer ?
#
loop_
_entity_poly.entity_id
_entity_poly.type
_entity_poly.pdbx_seq_one_letter_code
_entity_poly.pdbx_strand_id
1 'polypeptide(L)'
;MNILISNKAYNNIRHIINFTLKISKEYSNRTVKEIYNTIDLIKENPYIGRYVPELNDKHYRERVCGRYRIIYFVSEKYKKIFIRYIICGKQNSYLFFEVHKKELLDFLNLFLNSNNIT
;
A
#
# COMPACT_ATOMS: atom_id res chain seq x y z
N MET A 1 -9.61 13.19 0.26
CA MET A 1 -9.73 12.16 1.30
C MET A 1 -8.49 12.13 2.16
N ASN A 2 -8.63 11.77 3.43
CA ASN A 2 -7.49 11.60 4.32
C ASN A 2 -6.79 10.27 4.07
N ILE A 3 -5.46 10.28 4.21
CA ILE A 3 -4.66 9.06 4.09
C ILE A 3 -4.30 8.57 5.48
N LEU A 4 -4.44 7.24 5.66
CA LEU A 4 -3.95 6.53 6.84
C LEU A 4 -2.91 5.52 6.38
N ILE A 5 -1.70 5.64 6.90
CA ILE A 5 -0.62 4.72 6.60
C ILE A 5 -0.54 3.72 7.75
N SER A 6 -0.70 2.43 7.44
CA SER A 6 -0.68 1.38 8.47
C SER A 6 0.70 1.26 9.12
N ASN A 7 0.71 0.69 10.34
CA ASN A 7 1.99 0.40 11.00
C ASN A 7 2.86 -0.54 10.17
N LYS A 8 2.24 -1.49 9.47
CA LYS A 8 2.97 -2.41 8.60
C LYS A 8 3.60 -1.68 7.43
N ALA A 9 2.90 -0.70 6.84
CA ALA A 9 3.47 0.11 5.77
C ALA A 9 4.63 0.97 6.27
N TYR A 10 4.50 1.57 7.45
CA TYR A 10 5.63 2.30 8.06
C TYR A 10 6.82 1.38 8.31
N ASN A 11 6.58 0.15 8.78
CA ASN A 11 7.65 -0.82 8.95
C ASN A 11 8.32 -1.17 7.62
N ASN A 12 7.53 -1.30 6.56
CA ASN A 12 8.08 -1.51 5.23
C ASN A 12 9.01 -0.37 4.82
N ILE A 13 8.60 0.87 5.07
CA ILE A 13 9.44 2.05 4.75
C ILE A 13 10.74 2.00 5.54
N ARG A 14 10.70 1.64 6.83
CA ARG A 14 11.92 1.50 7.64
C ARG A 14 12.86 0.45 7.09
N HIS A 15 12.32 -0.69 6.65
CA HIS A 15 13.12 -1.74 6.03
C HIS A 15 13.75 -1.26 4.72
N ILE A 16 13.00 -0.50 3.93
CA ILE A 16 13.49 0.09 2.68
C ILE A 16 14.63 1.08 2.97
N ILE A 17 14.47 1.92 3.98
CA ILE A 17 15.52 2.86 4.39
C ILE A 17 16.79 2.08 4.77
N ASN A 18 16.67 1.08 5.63
CA ASN A 18 17.82 0.30 6.08
C ASN A 18 18.52 -0.40 4.93
N PHE A 19 17.76 -0.97 4.00
CA PHE A 19 18.31 -1.64 2.83
C PHE A 19 19.03 -0.64 1.90
N THR A 20 18.38 0.48 1.59
CA THR A 20 18.92 1.45 0.62
C THR A 20 20.10 2.23 1.18
N LEU A 21 20.16 2.45 2.50
CA LEU A 21 21.31 3.10 3.13
C LEU A 21 22.59 2.29 2.96
N LYS A 22 22.49 0.97 2.82
CA LYS A 22 23.65 0.12 2.54
C LYS A 22 24.26 0.41 1.17
N ILE A 23 23.48 1.00 0.28
CA ILE A 23 23.94 1.37 -1.06
C ILE A 23 24.50 2.80 -1.04
N SER A 24 23.68 3.78 -0.70
CA SER A 24 24.13 5.16 -0.49
C SER A 24 23.04 5.97 0.18
N LYS A 25 23.43 7.06 0.83
CA LYS A 25 22.50 8.00 1.48
C LYS A 25 21.61 8.68 0.41
N GLU A 26 22.22 9.06 -0.71
CA GLU A 26 21.45 9.71 -1.80
C GLU A 26 20.41 8.78 -2.38
N TYR A 27 20.75 7.51 -2.58
CA TYR A 27 19.81 6.53 -3.09
C TYR A 27 18.65 6.34 -2.13
N SER A 28 18.95 6.25 -0.82
CA SER A 28 17.91 6.10 0.19
C SER A 28 16.97 7.31 0.21
N ASN A 29 17.53 8.52 0.24
CA ASN A 29 16.73 9.75 0.26
C ASN A 29 15.83 9.86 -0.96
N ARG A 30 16.35 9.53 -2.15
CA ARG A 30 15.57 9.57 -3.38
C ARG A 30 14.46 8.54 -3.37
N THR A 31 14.74 7.33 -2.91
CA THR A 31 13.75 6.25 -2.85
C THR A 31 12.59 6.61 -1.93
N VAL A 32 12.90 7.10 -0.72
CA VAL A 32 11.88 7.49 0.25
C VAL A 32 11.04 8.65 -0.29
N LYS A 33 11.69 9.63 -0.91
CA LYS A 33 11.00 10.77 -1.52
C LYS A 33 10.03 10.32 -2.60
N GLU A 34 10.43 9.39 -3.44
CA GLU A 34 9.56 8.84 -4.49
C GLU A 34 8.35 8.12 -3.90
N ILE A 35 8.55 7.38 -2.81
CA ILE A 35 7.44 6.68 -2.14
C ILE A 35 6.43 7.70 -1.61
N TYR A 36 6.88 8.73 -0.90
CA TYR A 36 5.96 9.73 -0.35
C TYR A 36 5.30 10.57 -1.44
N ASN A 37 6.02 10.88 -2.51
CA ASN A 37 5.41 11.57 -3.66
C ASN A 37 4.31 10.73 -4.29
N THR A 38 4.50 9.42 -4.38
CA THR A 38 3.49 8.52 -4.92
C THR A 38 2.28 8.43 -3.99
N ILE A 39 2.50 8.42 -2.68
CA ILE A 39 1.40 8.47 -1.70
C ILE A 39 0.61 9.77 -1.85
N ASP A 40 1.28 10.90 -2.04
CA ASP A 40 0.61 12.18 -2.29
C ASP A 40 -0.21 12.14 -3.57
N LEU A 41 0.31 11.50 -4.62
CA LEU A 41 -0.41 11.32 -5.88
C LEU A 41 -1.68 10.49 -5.67
N ILE A 42 -1.60 9.42 -4.86
CA ILE A 42 -2.77 8.60 -4.51
C ILE A 42 -3.79 9.45 -3.74
N LYS A 43 -3.33 10.32 -2.84
CA LYS A 43 -4.22 11.19 -2.08
C LYS A 43 -5.01 12.12 -3.01
N GLU A 44 -4.37 12.66 -4.03
CA GLU A 44 -5.03 13.55 -5.00
C GLU A 44 -5.94 12.80 -5.96
N ASN A 45 -5.57 11.56 -6.30
CA ASN A 45 -6.30 10.71 -7.27
C ASN A 45 -6.46 9.31 -6.69
N PRO A 46 -7.42 9.10 -5.79
CA PRO A 46 -7.52 7.82 -5.07
C PRO A 46 -7.66 6.58 -5.96
N TYR A 47 -8.23 6.74 -7.14
CA TYR A 47 -8.47 5.61 -8.04
C TYR A 47 -7.41 5.46 -9.13
N ILE A 48 -6.26 6.13 -8.97
CA ILE A 48 -5.18 6.07 -9.96
C ILE A 48 -4.51 4.69 -10.04
N GLY A 49 -4.51 3.94 -8.94
CA GLY A 49 -3.91 2.61 -8.91
C GLY A 49 -4.76 1.58 -9.65
N ARG A 50 -4.11 0.55 -10.17
CA ARG A 50 -4.80 -0.58 -10.78
C ARG A 50 -5.25 -1.56 -9.70
N TYR A 51 -6.17 -2.45 -10.04
CA TYR A 51 -6.52 -3.54 -9.13
C TYR A 51 -5.31 -4.46 -8.92
N VAL A 52 -5.22 -5.03 -7.71
CA VAL A 52 -4.14 -5.94 -7.37
C VAL A 52 -4.46 -7.32 -7.97
N PRO A 53 -3.68 -7.79 -8.96
CA PRO A 53 -4.04 -9.04 -9.66
C PRO A 53 -4.08 -10.25 -8.74
N GLU A 54 -3.15 -10.32 -7.77
CA GLU A 54 -3.03 -11.48 -6.89
C GLU A 54 -4.19 -11.62 -5.90
N LEU A 55 -4.93 -10.53 -5.63
CA LEU A 55 -6.04 -10.58 -4.67
C LEU A 55 -7.37 -10.90 -5.31
N ASN A 56 -7.49 -10.70 -6.62
CA ASN A 56 -8.75 -10.91 -7.34
C ASN A 56 -9.92 -10.22 -6.63
N ASP A 57 -9.69 -8.98 -6.17
CA ASP A 57 -10.63 -8.18 -5.41
C ASP A 57 -10.68 -6.78 -5.98
N LYS A 58 -11.88 -6.21 -6.09
CA LYS A 58 -12.09 -4.91 -6.73
C LYS A 58 -11.79 -3.71 -5.82
N HIS A 59 -11.51 -3.94 -4.54
CA HIS A 59 -11.34 -2.85 -3.58
C HIS A 59 -9.89 -2.47 -3.41
N TYR A 60 -8.98 -3.45 -3.44
CA TYR A 60 -7.56 -3.19 -3.32
C TYR A 60 -6.97 -2.73 -4.63
N ARG A 61 -6.17 -1.68 -4.53
CA ARG A 61 -5.44 -1.11 -5.65
C ARG A 61 -3.96 -1.07 -5.34
N GLU A 62 -3.17 -0.92 -6.36
CA GLU A 62 -1.74 -0.73 -6.22
C GLU A 62 -1.25 0.35 -7.16
N ARG A 63 -0.23 1.06 -6.71
CA ARG A 63 0.51 2.00 -7.56
C ARG A 63 1.97 1.63 -7.52
N VAL A 64 2.57 1.44 -8.68
CA VAL A 64 3.99 1.11 -8.80
C VAL A 64 4.80 2.39 -8.59
N CYS A 65 5.85 2.28 -7.78
CA CYS A 65 6.78 3.36 -7.48
C CYS A 65 8.19 2.78 -7.58
N GLY A 66 8.83 2.95 -8.73
CA GLY A 66 10.12 2.32 -8.98
C GLY A 66 10.00 0.80 -8.90
N ARG A 67 10.78 0.20 -7.99
CA ARG A 67 10.74 -1.25 -7.76
C ARG A 67 9.72 -1.68 -6.71
N TYR A 68 8.94 -0.73 -6.17
CA TYR A 68 8.00 -1.00 -5.08
C TYR A 68 6.57 -0.91 -5.58
N ARG A 69 5.68 -1.61 -4.87
CA ARG A 69 4.24 -1.58 -5.09
C ARG A 69 3.60 -1.05 -3.81
N ILE A 70 2.81 -0.01 -3.92
CA ILE A 70 2.06 0.54 -2.79
C ILE A 70 0.65 -0.04 -2.87
N ILE A 71 0.29 -0.84 -1.86
CA ILE A 71 -0.98 -1.55 -1.79
C ILE A 71 -1.92 -0.75 -0.90
N TYR A 72 -3.08 -0.38 -1.45
CA TYR A 72 -4.03 0.45 -0.72
C TYR A 72 -5.47 0.16 -1.11
N PHE A 73 -6.41 0.64 -0.32
CA PHE A 73 -7.80 0.69 -0.73
C PHE A 73 -8.45 2.00 -0.30
N VAL A 74 -9.59 2.33 -0.96
CA VAL A 74 -10.32 3.57 -0.74
C VAL A 74 -11.64 3.22 -0.05
N SER A 75 -11.91 3.88 1.08
CA SER A 75 -13.21 3.81 1.74
C SER A 75 -14.01 5.06 1.42
N GLU A 76 -15.01 4.93 0.58
CA GLU A 76 -15.90 6.03 0.26
C GLU A 76 -16.74 6.43 1.46
N LYS A 77 -17.16 5.46 2.26
CA LYS A 77 -17.97 5.71 3.45
C LYS A 77 -17.25 6.61 4.44
N TYR A 78 -16.00 6.30 4.74
CA TYR A 78 -15.21 7.04 5.72
C TYR A 78 -14.37 8.14 5.12
N LYS A 79 -14.40 8.29 3.79
CA LYS A 79 -13.58 9.27 3.05
C LYS A 79 -12.12 9.17 3.40
N LYS A 80 -11.60 7.93 3.40
CA LYS A 80 -10.22 7.63 3.79
C LYS A 80 -9.58 6.69 2.80
N ILE A 81 -8.26 6.85 2.64
CA ILE A 81 -7.43 5.98 1.86
C ILE A 81 -6.51 5.26 2.84
N PHE A 82 -6.49 3.93 2.77
CA PHE A 82 -5.68 3.10 3.67
C PHE A 82 -4.50 2.54 2.90
N ILE A 83 -3.30 3.04 3.20
CA ILE A 83 -2.06 2.46 2.69
C ILE A 83 -1.74 1.26 3.58
N ARG A 84 -1.80 0.05 3.00
CA ARG A 84 -1.68 -1.18 3.78
C ARG A 84 -0.26 -1.74 3.80
N TYR A 85 0.40 -1.76 2.64
CA TYR A 85 1.74 -2.34 2.50
C TYR A 85 2.50 -1.63 1.41
N ILE A 86 3.83 -1.62 1.55
CA ILE A 86 4.74 -1.20 0.50
C ILE A 86 5.72 -2.36 0.31
N ILE A 87 5.61 -3.04 -0.83
CA ILE A 87 6.37 -4.27 -1.08
C ILE A 87 7.26 -4.11 -2.31
N CYS A 88 8.31 -4.91 -2.37
CA CYS A 88 9.16 -4.95 -3.55
C CYS A 88 8.46 -5.75 -4.65
N GLY A 89 8.19 -5.08 -5.77
CA GLY A 89 7.43 -5.69 -6.86
C GLY A 89 8.17 -6.77 -7.63
N LYS A 90 9.50 -6.84 -7.48
CA LYS A 90 10.34 -7.81 -8.20
C LYS A 90 10.68 -9.04 -7.38
N GLN A 91 10.42 -9.00 -6.08
CA GLN A 91 10.61 -10.16 -5.23
C GLN A 91 9.29 -10.92 -5.13
N ASN A 92 9.35 -12.10 -4.59
CA ASN A 92 8.30 -13.10 -4.50
C ASN A 92 6.96 -12.53 -4.00
N SER A 93 6.35 -11.65 -4.80
CA SER A 93 5.08 -11.01 -4.46
C SER A 93 3.94 -12.02 -4.36
N TYR A 94 4.02 -13.13 -5.12
CA TYR A 94 3.04 -14.21 -4.99
C TYR A 94 3.05 -14.77 -3.58
N LEU A 95 4.22 -15.08 -3.02
CA LEU A 95 4.32 -15.59 -1.65
C LEU A 95 3.80 -14.57 -0.64
N PHE A 96 4.11 -13.29 -0.84
CA PHE A 96 3.58 -12.24 0.03
C PHE A 96 2.06 -12.31 0.11
N PHE A 97 1.39 -12.37 -1.04
CA PHE A 97 -0.07 -12.39 -1.06
C PHE A 97 -0.64 -13.71 -0.54
N GLU A 98 0.05 -14.83 -0.75
CA GLU A 98 -0.37 -16.10 -0.14
C GLU A 98 -0.39 -16.01 1.38
N VAL A 99 0.61 -15.37 1.97
CA VAL A 99 0.71 -15.22 3.43
C VAL A 99 -0.27 -14.18 3.98
N HIS A 100 -0.48 -13.09 3.26
CA HIS A 100 -1.20 -11.93 3.78
C HIS A 100 -2.62 -11.75 3.24
N LYS A 101 -3.04 -12.58 2.28
CA LYS A 101 -4.34 -12.42 1.63
C LYS A 101 -5.50 -12.41 2.63
N LYS A 102 -5.49 -13.36 3.57
CA LYS A 102 -6.58 -13.45 4.56
C LYS A 102 -6.66 -12.18 5.40
N GLU A 103 -5.51 -11.70 5.88
CA GLU A 103 -5.47 -10.48 6.70
C GLU A 103 -5.96 -9.27 5.91
N LEU A 104 -5.54 -9.14 4.66
CA LEU A 104 -5.97 -8.03 3.81
C LEU A 104 -7.49 -8.04 3.58
N LEU A 105 -8.06 -9.21 3.31
CA LEU A 105 -9.50 -9.33 3.08
C LEU A 105 -10.29 -9.15 4.38
N ASP A 106 -9.80 -9.67 5.51
CA ASP A 106 -10.45 -9.48 6.81
C ASP A 106 -10.48 -8.00 7.18
N PHE A 107 -9.37 -7.28 6.98
CA PHE A 107 -9.32 -5.84 7.25
C PHE A 107 -10.31 -5.09 6.38
N LEU A 108 -10.37 -5.41 5.09
CA LEU A 108 -11.32 -4.80 4.16
C LEU A 108 -12.76 -5.03 4.61
N ASN A 109 -13.09 -6.24 5.07
CA ASN A 109 -14.45 -6.60 5.49
C ASN A 109 -14.92 -5.78 6.70
N LEU A 110 -14.01 -5.30 7.55
CA LEU A 110 -14.37 -4.40 8.64
C LEU A 110 -15.05 -3.13 8.12
N PHE A 111 -14.65 -2.66 6.95
CA PHE A 111 -15.20 -1.43 6.36
C PHE A 111 -16.42 -1.70 5.49
N LEU A 112 -16.45 -2.85 4.80
CA LEU A 112 -17.59 -3.21 3.95
C LEU A 112 -18.80 -3.61 4.80
N ASN A 113 -18.60 -4.44 5.81
CA ASN A 113 -19.69 -4.97 6.62
C ASN A 113 -20.21 -3.96 7.64
N SER A 114 -19.48 -2.91 7.97
CA SER A 114 -19.95 -1.87 8.87
C SER A 114 -21.20 -1.17 8.34
N ASN A 115 -21.47 -1.27 7.05
CA ASN A 115 -22.69 -0.74 6.43
C ASN A 115 -23.94 -1.54 6.82
N ASN A 116 -23.77 -2.78 7.24
CA ASN A 116 -24.86 -3.68 7.57
C ASN A 116 -25.26 -3.62 9.04
N ILE A 117 -24.49 -2.92 9.86
CA ILE A 117 -24.72 -2.82 11.29
C ILE A 117 -25.58 -1.63 11.65
N THR A 118 -25.61 -0.67 10.76
CA THR A 118 -26.45 0.50 10.89
C THR A 118 -27.71 0.35 10.06
#